data_fef4815a39a921b967fa74cce158a9ee
#
_entry.id   fef4815a39a921b967fa74cce158a9ee
#
_cell.length_a   1.000
_cell.length_b   1.000
_cell.length_c   1.000
_cell.angle_alpha   90.00
_cell.angle_beta   90.00
_cell.angle_gamma   90.00
#
_symmetry.space_group_name_H-M   'P 1'
#
loop_
_entity.id
_entity.type
_entity.pdbx_description
1 polymer ?
#
loop_
_entity_poly.entity_id
_entity_poly.type
_entity_poly.pdbx_seq_one_letter_code
_entity_poly.pdbx_strand_id
1 'polypeptide(L)'
;MYKDVYIGLAHDKAFDFDKKGNWNGYMPTLLYGKNVPYEYLEGGNVIYWDLVNNPLCKQLDWGSWGLKRTAKDMVLFLEQYKDNKYAKYLIGNIKVDFIDNGLEDVELLLEAVET
;
A
#
# COMPACT_ATOMS: atom_id res chain seq x y z
N MET A 1 16.78 10.74 3.88
CA MET A 1 15.88 10.80 2.71
C MET A 1 14.58 10.05 3.02
N TYR A 2 13.46 10.66 2.72
CA TYR A 2 12.17 10.02 2.94
C TYR A 2 11.88 9.03 1.82
N LYS A 3 11.11 8.00 2.16
CA LYS A 3 10.64 7.00 1.20
C LYS A 3 9.17 7.21 0.95
N ASP A 4 8.74 7.09 -0.28
CA ASP A 4 7.33 7.16 -0.63
C ASP A 4 6.66 5.81 -0.47
N VAL A 5 5.41 5.86 -0.02
CA VAL A 5 4.56 4.68 0.10
C VAL A 5 3.32 4.90 -0.75
N TYR A 6 3.00 3.93 -1.58
CA TYR A 6 1.90 4.03 -2.53
C TYR A 6 0.87 2.93 -2.28
N ILE A 7 -0.39 3.24 -2.58
CA ILE A 7 -1.43 2.23 -2.67
C ILE A 7 -1.86 2.10 -4.13
N GLY A 8 -1.79 0.89 -4.66
CA GLY A 8 -2.28 0.57 -5.98
C GLY A 8 -3.48 -0.36 -5.89
N LEU A 9 -4.39 -0.27 -6.87
CA LEU A 9 -5.52 -1.17 -6.98
C LEU A 9 -5.07 -2.52 -7.54
N ALA A 10 -5.41 -3.60 -6.88
CA ALA A 10 -5.12 -4.94 -7.38
C ALA A 10 -6.10 -5.30 -8.50
N HIS A 11 -5.55 -5.65 -9.65
CA HIS A 11 -6.31 -6.25 -10.74
C HIS A 11 -6.10 -7.76 -10.75
N ASP A 12 -7.03 -8.48 -11.36
CA ASP A 12 -7.09 -9.94 -11.40
C ASP A 12 -5.74 -10.54 -11.68
N LYS A 13 -4.79 -10.48 -11.81
CA LYS A 13 -3.46 -11.10 -11.99
C LYS A 13 -2.32 -10.09 -11.96
N ALA A 14 -2.66 -8.80 -11.82
CA ALA A 14 -1.63 -7.77 -11.89
C ALA A 14 -0.74 -7.76 -10.65
N PHE A 15 -1.28 -8.19 -9.52
CA PHE A 15 -0.56 -8.20 -8.25
C PHE A 15 -0.31 -9.59 -7.70
N ASP A 16 -0.51 -10.61 -8.53
CA ASP A 16 -0.28 -11.96 -8.07
C ASP A 16 1.20 -12.33 -8.15
N PHE A 17 1.58 -13.19 -7.24
CA PHE A 17 2.90 -13.80 -7.26
C PHE A 17 2.78 -15.20 -7.83
N ASP A 18 3.78 -15.65 -8.59
CA ASP A 18 3.79 -17.02 -9.06
C ASP A 18 4.04 -17.99 -7.90
N LYS A 19 4.06 -19.31 -8.21
CA LYS A 19 4.25 -20.34 -7.20
C LYS A 19 5.59 -20.22 -6.46
N LYS A 20 6.56 -19.54 -7.05
CA LYS A 20 7.87 -19.32 -6.44
C LYS A 20 7.93 -18.02 -5.64
N GLY A 21 6.85 -17.24 -5.63
CA GLY A 21 6.80 -15.97 -4.96
C GLY A 21 7.31 -14.79 -5.77
N ASN A 22 7.52 -14.95 -7.07
CA ASN A 22 7.93 -13.86 -7.94
C ASN A 22 6.71 -13.05 -8.38
N TRP A 23 6.88 -11.75 -8.50
CA TRP A 23 5.86 -10.85 -9.00
C TRP A 23 5.57 -11.16 -10.47
N ASN A 24 4.30 -11.20 -10.85
CA ASN A 24 3.94 -11.60 -12.21
C ASN A 24 3.62 -10.45 -13.15
N GLY A 25 4.17 -9.30 -12.89
CA GLY A 25 4.55 -8.49 -14.01
C GLY A 25 3.86 -7.19 -14.31
N TYR A 26 2.76 -6.80 -13.76
CA TYR A 26 2.16 -5.50 -14.11
C TYR A 26 2.25 -4.53 -12.96
N MET A 27 2.58 -3.27 -13.30
CA MET A 27 2.49 -2.21 -12.30
C MET A 27 1.02 -1.90 -11.99
N PRO A 28 0.66 -1.79 -10.71
CA PRO A 28 -0.69 -1.39 -10.35
C PRO A 28 -0.97 0.04 -10.77
N THR A 29 -2.24 0.33 -11.03
CA THR A 29 -2.67 1.73 -11.16
C THR A 29 -2.56 2.39 -9.80
N LEU A 30 -1.74 3.44 -9.73
CA LEU A 30 -1.53 4.17 -8.49
C LEU A 30 -2.77 5.00 -8.17
N LEU A 31 -3.35 4.78 -6.99
CA LEU A 31 -4.52 5.49 -6.52
C LEU A 31 -4.16 6.63 -5.58
N TYR A 32 -3.29 6.37 -4.60
CA TYR A 32 -2.93 7.34 -3.56
C TYR A 32 -1.43 7.32 -3.34
N GLY A 33 -0.94 8.36 -2.68
CA GLY A 33 0.45 8.39 -2.23
C GLY A 33 1.41 9.13 -3.14
N LYS A 34 0.97 9.52 -4.34
CA LYS A 34 1.78 10.32 -5.24
C LYS A 34 1.51 11.80 -4.98
N ASN A 35 2.56 12.60 -4.92
CA ASN A 35 2.45 14.05 -4.70
C ASN A 35 1.74 14.43 -3.40
N VAL A 36 1.91 13.64 -2.35
CA VAL A 36 1.36 13.97 -1.05
C VAL A 36 2.07 15.19 -0.46
N PRO A 37 1.38 15.98 0.39
CA PRO A 37 2.03 17.09 1.08
C PRO A 37 3.24 16.65 1.88
N TYR A 38 4.25 17.51 1.92
CA TYR A 38 5.50 17.22 2.62
C TYR A 38 5.30 16.75 4.06
N GLU A 39 4.27 17.28 4.74
CA GLU A 39 3.99 16.93 6.14
C GLU A 39 3.66 15.44 6.35
N TYR A 40 3.31 14.71 5.28
CA TYR A 40 3.02 13.28 5.37
C TYR A 40 4.23 12.38 5.13
N LEU A 41 5.34 12.93 4.65
CA LEU A 41 6.49 12.12 4.24
C LEU A 41 7.14 11.38 5.42
N GLU A 42 7.18 11.99 6.58
CA GLU A 42 7.73 11.34 7.77
C GLU A 42 6.93 10.10 8.14
N GLY A 43 5.59 10.20 8.12
CA GLY A 43 4.72 9.06 8.37
C GLY A 43 4.88 7.98 7.33
N GLY A 44 5.01 8.35 6.06
CA GLY A 44 5.27 7.41 4.97
C GLY A 44 6.59 6.67 5.15
N ASN A 45 7.60 7.36 5.64
CA ASN A 45 8.90 6.75 5.90
C ASN A 45 8.82 5.68 6.99
N VAL A 46 8.03 5.92 8.03
CA VAL A 46 7.80 4.92 9.10
C VAL A 46 7.14 3.67 8.52
N ILE A 47 6.12 3.84 7.69
CA ILE A 47 5.41 2.73 7.06
C ILE A 47 6.36 1.97 6.12
N TYR A 48 7.19 2.66 5.34
CA TYR A 48 8.18 2.04 4.46
C TYR A 48 9.07 1.07 5.23
N TRP A 49 9.68 1.52 6.32
CA TRP A 49 10.60 0.67 7.06
C TRP A 49 9.92 -0.53 7.73
N ASP A 50 8.67 -0.36 8.16
CA ASP A 50 7.90 -1.48 8.67
C ASP A 50 7.60 -2.50 7.59
N LEU A 51 7.27 -2.04 6.37
CA LEU A 51 6.96 -2.94 5.26
C LEU A 51 8.19 -3.75 4.82
N VAL A 52 9.36 -3.12 4.70
CA VAL A 52 10.55 -3.86 4.27
C VAL A 52 10.99 -4.90 5.29
N ASN A 53 10.57 -4.77 6.54
CA ASN A 53 10.87 -5.73 7.60
C ASN A 53 9.71 -6.68 7.91
N ASN A 54 8.60 -6.56 7.20
CA ASN A 54 7.40 -7.36 7.45
C ASN A 54 7.47 -8.67 6.66
N PRO A 55 7.42 -9.84 7.31
CA PRO A 55 7.50 -11.12 6.61
C PRO A 55 6.32 -11.39 5.68
N LEU A 56 5.21 -10.65 5.82
CA LEU A 56 4.05 -10.78 4.95
C LEU A 56 4.20 -9.99 3.64
N CYS A 57 5.20 -9.12 3.55
CA CYS A 57 5.45 -8.35 2.34
C CYS A 57 6.33 -9.13 1.38
N LYS A 58 6.12 -8.90 0.08
CA LYS A 58 6.92 -9.50 -0.98
C LYS A 58 7.72 -8.42 -1.70
N GLN A 59 8.96 -8.75 -2.02
CA GLN A 59 9.75 -7.88 -2.88
C GLN A 59 9.25 -7.99 -4.32
N LEU A 60 9.03 -6.84 -4.94
CA LEU A 60 8.56 -6.76 -6.32
C LEU A 60 9.74 -6.65 -7.27
N ASP A 61 9.52 -6.97 -8.56
CA ASP A 61 10.59 -7.02 -9.56
C ASP A 61 11.34 -5.71 -9.75
N TRP A 62 10.69 -4.58 -9.47
CA TRP A 62 11.33 -3.25 -9.60
C TRP A 62 11.93 -2.75 -8.30
N GLY A 63 12.20 -3.65 -7.34
CA GLY A 63 12.91 -3.30 -6.12
C GLY A 63 12.07 -2.68 -5.03
N SER A 64 10.76 -2.66 -5.17
CA SER A 64 9.86 -2.20 -4.10
C SER A 64 9.32 -3.39 -3.29
N TRP A 65 8.57 -3.09 -2.23
CA TRP A 65 7.97 -4.08 -1.35
C TRP A 65 6.47 -3.89 -1.34
N GLY A 66 5.72 -4.99 -1.41
CA GLY A 66 4.27 -4.91 -1.50
C GLY A 66 3.54 -5.79 -0.49
N LEU A 67 2.43 -5.26 0.02
CA LEU A 67 1.51 -5.98 0.89
C LEU A 67 0.12 -5.90 0.27
N LYS A 68 -0.45 -7.07 -0.07
CA LYS A 68 -1.78 -7.14 -0.68
C LYS A 68 -2.83 -7.50 0.37
N ARG A 69 -3.88 -6.69 0.46
CA ARG A 69 -5.02 -6.90 1.36
C ARG A 69 -6.29 -6.38 0.71
N THR A 70 -7.45 -6.87 1.11
CA THR A 70 -8.71 -6.23 0.75
C THR A 70 -8.76 -4.82 1.32
N ALA A 71 -9.62 -3.97 0.76
CA ALA A 71 -9.77 -2.59 1.25
C ALA A 71 -10.06 -2.57 2.76
N LYS A 72 -10.95 -3.43 3.21
CA LYS A 72 -11.29 -3.59 4.62
C LYS A 72 -10.07 -3.94 5.48
N ASP A 73 -9.33 -4.95 5.05
CA ASP A 73 -8.15 -5.41 5.81
C ASP A 73 -6.99 -4.43 5.71
N MET A 74 -6.91 -3.69 4.61
CA MET A 74 -5.89 -2.64 4.46
C MET A 74 -6.12 -1.52 5.47
N VAL A 75 -7.37 -1.13 5.69
CA VAL A 75 -7.70 -0.14 6.73
C VAL A 75 -7.29 -0.67 8.10
N LEU A 76 -7.61 -1.92 8.41
CA LEU A 76 -7.20 -2.52 9.69
C LEU A 76 -5.69 -2.53 9.86
N PHE A 77 -4.97 -2.86 8.81
CA PHE A 77 -3.50 -2.84 8.84
C PHE A 77 -2.97 -1.43 9.11
N LEU A 78 -3.51 -0.43 8.43
CA LEU A 78 -3.04 0.95 8.57
C LEU A 78 -3.43 1.57 9.91
N GLU A 79 -4.49 1.10 10.55
CA GLU A 79 -4.92 1.59 11.85
C GLU A 79 -3.92 1.32 12.98
N GLN A 80 -3.00 0.40 12.79
CA GLN A 80 -1.94 0.17 13.78
C GLN A 80 -0.98 1.36 13.92
N TYR A 81 -0.92 2.21 12.91
CA TYR A 81 -0.06 3.40 12.93
C TYR A 81 -0.78 4.58 13.55
N LYS A 82 -0.95 4.55 14.87
CA LYS A 82 -1.60 5.63 15.61
C LYS A 82 -0.81 6.93 15.46
N ASP A 83 -1.52 8.03 15.31
CA ASP A 83 -0.93 9.37 15.18
C ASP A 83 -0.04 9.56 13.95
N ASN A 84 -0.10 8.62 13.00
CA ASN A 84 0.61 8.73 11.74
C ASN A 84 -0.29 9.44 10.72
N LYS A 85 0.09 10.65 10.33
CA LYS A 85 -0.72 11.46 9.39
C LYS A 85 -0.88 10.81 8.03
N TYR A 86 0.16 10.13 7.54
CA TYR A 86 0.10 9.46 6.26
C TYR A 86 -0.88 8.28 6.29
N ALA A 87 -0.83 7.48 7.36
CA ALA A 87 -1.77 6.38 7.53
C ALA A 87 -3.21 6.89 7.59
N LYS A 88 -3.46 7.98 8.32
CA LYS A 88 -4.80 8.58 8.39
C LYS A 88 -5.28 9.07 7.02
N TYR A 89 -4.39 9.66 6.23
CA TYR A 89 -4.69 10.08 4.87
C TYR A 89 -5.10 8.89 4.00
N LEU A 90 -4.34 7.80 4.04
CA LEU A 90 -4.66 6.60 3.26
C LEU A 90 -5.97 5.97 3.72
N ILE A 91 -6.17 5.84 5.02
CA ILE A 91 -7.40 5.28 5.58
C ILE A 91 -8.62 6.08 5.13
N GLY A 92 -8.55 7.40 5.21
CA GLY A 92 -9.65 8.27 4.79
C GLY A 92 -10.03 8.07 3.34
N ASN A 93 -9.03 7.99 2.46
CA ASN A 93 -9.27 7.76 1.02
C ASN A 93 -9.85 6.37 0.75
N ILE A 94 -9.35 5.34 1.42
CA ILE A 94 -9.87 3.99 1.25
C ILE A 94 -11.32 3.90 1.71
N LYS A 95 -11.66 4.54 2.81
CA LYS A 95 -13.03 4.53 3.32
C LYS A 95 -13.99 5.21 2.35
N VAL A 96 -13.63 6.38 1.85
CA VAL A 96 -14.49 7.13 0.92
C VAL A 96 -14.64 6.40 -0.40
N ASP A 97 -13.55 5.90 -0.96
CA ASP A 97 -13.55 5.37 -2.33
C ASP A 97 -13.99 3.90 -2.39
N PHE A 98 -13.80 3.12 -1.33
CA PHE A 98 -14.10 1.69 -1.35
C PHE A 98 -15.12 1.29 -0.28
N ILE A 99 -14.87 1.52 0.99
CA ILE A 99 -15.72 1.03 2.06
C ILE A 99 -17.14 1.60 1.96
N ASP A 100 -17.25 2.90 1.77
CA ASP A 100 -18.54 3.59 1.71
C ASP A 100 -19.32 3.27 0.43
N ASN A 101 -18.68 2.68 -0.55
CA ASN A 101 -19.30 2.28 -1.81
C ASN A 101 -19.56 0.77 -1.89
N GLY A 102 -19.44 0.05 -0.77
CA GLY A 102 -19.66 -1.39 -0.76
C GLY A 102 -18.56 -2.20 -1.42
N LEU A 103 -17.36 -1.63 -1.56
CA LEU A 103 -16.22 -2.25 -2.23
C LEU A 103 -15.15 -2.71 -1.22
N GLU A 104 -15.56 -3.08 -0.02
CA GLU A 104 -14.63 -3.49 1.04
C GLU A 104 -13.79 -4.72 0.71
N ASP A 105 -14.25 -5.55 -0.22
CA ASP A 105 -13.55 -6.78 -0.61
C ASP A 105 -12.63 -6.60 -1.82
N VAL A 106 -12.54 -5.40 -2.39
CA VAL A 106 -11.61 -5.12 -3.47
C VAL A 106 -10.18 -5.21 -2.95
N GLU A 107 -9.31 -5.90 -3.66
CA GLU A 107 -7.92 -6.06 -3.26
C GLU A 107 -7.11 -4.82 -3.61
N LEU A 108 -6.32 -4.36 -2.65
CA LEU A 108 -5.41 -3.23 -2.80
C LEU A 108 -3.98 -3.67 -2.52
N LEU A 109 -3.04 -3.06 -3.17
CA LEU A 109 -1.62 -3.26 -2.94
C LEU A 109 -1.04 -2.03 -2.25
N LEU A 110 -0.50 -2.22 -1.05
CA LEU A 110 0.30 -1.20 -0.40
C LEU A 110 1.75 -1.42 -0.82
N GLU A 111 2.26 -0.49 -1.60
CA GLU A 111 3.58 -0.61 -2.20
C GLU A 111 4.54 0.36 -1.54
N ALA A 112 5.63 -0.15 -1.00
CA ALA A 112 6.71 0.66 -0.43
C ALA A 112 7.76 0.89 -1.49
N VAL A 113 7.88 2.11 -1.95
CA VAL A 113 8.79 2.49 -3.03
C VAL A 113 9.85 3.45 -2.50
N GLU A 114 11.09 3.18 -2.86
CA GLU A 114 12.20 4.08 -2.58
C GLU A 114 12.26 5.16 -3.66
N THR A 115 12.27 6.41 -3.22
CA THR A 115 12.35 7.55 -4.12
C THR A 115 13.68 8.28 -4.02
#